data_99bf2ed17510cd42047712d2e40b34c4
#
_entry.id   99bf2ed17510cd42047712d2e40b34c4
#
_cell.length_a   1.000
_cell.length_b   1.000
_cell.length_c   1.000
_cell.angle_alpha   90.00
_cell.angle_beta   90.00
_cell.angle_gamma   90.00
#
_symmetry.space_group_name_H-M   'P 1'
#
loop_
_entity.id
_entity.type
_entity.pdbx_description
1 polymer ?
#
loop_
_entity_poly.entity_id
_entity_poly.type
_entity_poly.pdbx_seq_one_letter_code
_entity_poly.pdbx_strand_id
1 'polypeptide(L)'
;METCLDWSSVPAAVEGMEKYIANALGEYQEEVHVFTHLSHFYGQGCSVYTTFIFRAGSDYEETMKRWKKLKAAGAEAIVRHGGTISHQHGVGKDHAPYLPAEKGVLGIKAINELCEMFDPDGRMNPGKLVS
;
A
#
# COMPACT_ATOMS: atom_id res chain seq x y z
N MET A 1 -4.95 -5.60 -0.13
CA MET A 1 -3.61 -5.00 -0.02
C MET A 1 -2.64 -6.08 0.44
N GLU A 2 -1.39 -6.01 0.00
CA GLU A 2 -0.42 -7.03 0.40
C GLU A 2 0.93 -6.39 0.71
N THR A 3 1.51 -6.79 1.83
CA THR A 3 2.85 -6.41 2.29
C THR A 3 3.63 -7.65 2.67
N CYS A 4 4.94 -7.53 2.85
CA CYS A 4 5.79 -8.58 3.40
C CYS A 4 6.63 -8.02 4.55
N LEU A 5 6.73 -8.77 5.63
CA LEU A 5 7.44 -8.38 6.84
C LEU A 5 8.16 -9.57 7.47
N ASP A 6 9.14 -9.27 8.33
CA ASP A 6 9.75 -10.27 9.19
C ASP A 6 8.74 -10.85 10.19
N TRP A 7 8.89 -12.12 10.55
CA TRP A 7 7.97 -12.83 11.45
C TRP A 7 7.69 -12.08 12.76
N SER A 8 8.68 -11.42 13.32
CA SER A 8 8.55 -10.65 14.57
C SER A 8 7.61 -9.45 14.45
N SER A 9 7.44 -8.89 13.25
CA SER A 9 6.60 -7.71 12.99
C SER A 9 5.18 -8.08 12.53
N VAL A 10 4.96 -9.31 12.08
CA VAL A 10 3.68 -9.74 11.50
C VAL A 10 2.48 -9.53 12.42
N PRO A 11 2.49 -9.95 13.71
CA PRO A 11 1.31 -9.79 14.56
C PRO A 11 0.88 -8.33 14.71
N ALA A 12 1.85 -7.44 14.99
CA ALA A 12 1.59 -6.00 15.16
C ALA A 12 1.13 -5.35 13.86
N ALA A 13 1.68 -5.77 12.70
CA ALA A 13 1.29 -5.26 11.41
C ALA A 13 -0.14 -5.67 11.04
N VAL A 14 -0.53 -6.92 11.27
CA VAL A 14 -1.90 -7.41 11.04
C VAL A 14 -2.89 -6.59 11.86
N GLU A 15 -2.67 -6.50 13.19
CA GLU A 15 -3.53 -5.71 14.08
C GLU A 15 -3.62 -4.24 13.65
N GLY A 16 -2.46 -3.64 13.33
CA GLY A 16 -2.38 -2.26 12.86
C GLY A 16 -3.15 -2.05 11.56
N MET A 17 -2.91 -2.86 10.54
CA MET A 17 -3.58 -2.74 9.24
C MET A 17 -5.10 -2.90 9.38
N GLU A 18 -5.55 -3.93 10.09
CA GLU A 18 -6.99 -4.15 10.30
C GLU A 18 -7.64 -2.98 11.04
N LYS A 19 -7.01 -2.49 12.11
CA LYS A 19 -7.50 -1.35 12.89
C LYS A 19 -7.56 -0.06 12.06
N TYR A 20 -6.49 0.28 11.34
CA TYR A 20 -6.44 1.51 10.54
C TYR A 20 -7.47 1.48 9.41
N ILE A 21 -7.60 0.36 8.70
CA ILE A 21 -8.56 0.21 7.61
C ILE A 21 -10.00 0.21 8.13
N ALA A 22 -10.29 -0.54 9.20
CA ALA A 22 -11.64 -0.59 9.77
C ALA A 22 -12.17 0.78 10.19
N ASN A 23 -11.29 1.67 10.67
CA ASN A 23 -11.67 3.01 11.14
C ASN A 23 -11.59 4.09 10.04
N ALA A 24 -11.10 3.78 8.84
CA ALA A 24 -10.82 4.78 7.81
C ALA A 24 -12.06 5.51 7.27
N LEU A 25 -13.23 4.91 7.38
CA LEU A 25 -14.50 5.50 6.93
C LEU A 25 -15.38 6.01 8.06
N GLY A 26 -14.85 6.19 9.28
CA GLY A 26 -15.62 6.66 10.45
C GLY A 26 -16.32 8.01 10.22
N GLU A 27 -15.72 8.93 9.46
CA GLU A 27 -16.35 10.22 9.11
C GLU A 27 -17.60 10.07 8.24
N TYR A 28 -17.73 8.97 7.51
CA TYR A 28 -18.91 8.62 6.71
C TYR A 28 -19.94 7.81 7.51
N GLN A 29 -19.67 7.52 8.78
CA GLN A 29 -20.47 6.63 9.62
C GLN A 29 -20.66 5.23 8.97
N GLU A 30 -19.66 4.79 8.22
CA GLU A 30 -19.65 3.51 7.51
C GLU A 30 -18.70 2.53 8.17
N GLU A 31 -19.15 1.30 8.31
CA GLU A 31 -18.32 0.18 8.76
C GLU A 31 -17.60 -0.45 7.58
N VAL A 32 -16.37 -0.90 7.84
CA VAL A 32 -15.54 -1.63 6.88
C VAL A 32 -15.29 -3.02 7.40
N HIS A 33 -15.65 -4.03 6.61
CA HIS A 33 -15.30 -5.39 6.94
C HIS A 33 -13.87 -5.68 6.49
N VAL A 34 -12.99 -6.00 7.43
CA VAL A 34 -11.56 -6.23 7.18
C VAL A 34 -11.18 -7.61 7.68
N PHE A 35 -10.40 -8.34 6.91
CA PHE A 35 -9.82 -9.61 7.32
C PHE A 35 -8.48 -9.83 6.62
N THR A 36 -7.59 -10.55 7.30
CA THR A 36 -6.22 -10.78 6.85
C THR A 36 -5.90 -12.27 6.83
N HIS A 37 -5.15 -12.70 5.83
CA HIS A 37 -4.51 -14.00 5.82
C HIS A 37 -3.03 -13.88 5.45
N LEU A 38 -2.24 -14.89 5.79
CA LEU A 38 -0.84 -14.99 5.42
C LEU A 38 -0.76 -15.81 4.14
N SER A 39 -0.30 -15.23 3.04
CA SER A 39 -0.37 -15.88 1.72
C SER A 39 0.92 -16.59 1.32
N HIS A 40 2.09 -16.01 1.57
CA HIS A 40 3.39 -16.57 1.22
C HIS A 40 4.28 -16.65 2.45
N PHE A 41 4.93 -17.77 2.64
CA PHE A 41 5.81 -18.04 3.78
C PHE A 41 7.26 -18.12 3.32
N TYR A 42 8.11 -17.33 3.97
CA TYR A 42 9.55 -17.27 3.75
C TYR A 42 10.27 -17.62 5.05
N GLY A 43 11.52 -18.01 4.95
CA GLY A 43 12.30 -18.32 6.16
C GLY A 43 12.37 -17.16 7.14
N GLN A 44 12.44 -15.93 6.65
CA GLN A 44 12.57 -14.71 7.45
C GLN A 44 11.23 -14.07 7.82
N GLY A 45 10.19 -14.28 7.04
CA GLY A 45 8.90 -13.61 7.24
C GLY A 45 7.79 -14.19 6.40
N CYS A 46 6.72 -13.42 6.22
CA CYS A 46 5.61 -13.81 5.34
C CYS A 46 4.94 -12.60 4.70
N SER A 47 4.15 -12.87 3.66
CA SER A 47 3.24 -11.87 3.15
C SER A 47 1.94 -11.83 3.98
N VAL A 48 1.51 -10.61 4.25
CA VAL A 48 0.28 -10.25 4.95
C VAL A 48 -0.68 -9.70 3.92
N TYR A 49 -1.73 -10.47 3.61
CA TYR A 49 -2.73 -10.12 2.61
C TYR A 49 -4.02 -9.68 3.30
N THR A 50 -4.29 -8.38 3.28
CA THR A 50 -5.48 -7.78 3.92
C THR A 50 -6.52 -7.42 2.87
N THR A 51 -7.70 -7.97 3.05
CA THR A 51 -8.89 -7.68 2.23
C THR A 51 -9.82 -6.77 3.02
N PHE A 52 -10.42 -5.81 2.33
CA PHE A 52 -11.45 -4.96 2.92
C PHE A 52 -12.66 -4.86 2.00
N ILE A 53 -13.85 -4.86 2.59
CA ILE A 53 -15.13 -4.74 1.92
C ILE A 53 -15.84 -3.55 2.55
N PHE A 54 -16.33 -2.64 1.71
CA PHE A 54 -17.00 -1.42 2.14
C PHE A 54 -18.21 -1.12 1.25
N ARG A 55 -19.13 -0.33 1.76
CA ARG A 55 -20.29 0.12 0.99
C ARG A 55 -19.86 1.17 -0.03
N ALA A 56 -20.23 0.96 -1.29
CA ALA A 56 -20.05 1.97 -2.33
C ALA A 56 -20.74 3.28 -1.95
N GLY A 57 -20.24 4.40 -2.41
CA GLY A 57 -20.88 5.70 -2.29
C GLY A 57 -22.10 5.82 -3.21
N SER A 58 -22.74 6.98 -3.16
CA SER A 58 -23.91 7.31 -4.00
C SER A 58 -23.58 7.33 -5.49
N ASP A 59 -22.31 7.58 -5.82
CA ASP A 59 -21.80 7.66 -7.17
C ASP A 59 -20.33 7.15 -7.25
N TYR A 60 -19.77 7.18 -8.46
CA TYR A 60 -18.39 6.75 -8.71
C TYR A 60 -17.37 7.61 -7.94
N GLU A 61 -17.57 8.92 -7.89
CA GLU A 61 -16.59 9.82 -7.26
C GLU A 61 -16.53 9.61 -5.75
N GLU A 62 -17.70 9.45 -5.11
CA GLU A 62 -17.76 9.15 -3.69
C GLU A 62 -17.17 7.78 -3.39
N THR A 63 -17.48 6.77 -4.20
CA THR A 63 -16.88 5.43 -4.08
C THR A 63 -15.36 5.49 -4.17
N MET A 64 -14.82 6.25 -5.12
CA MET A 64 -13.37 6.42 -5.28
C MET A 64 -12.72 7.19 -4.13
N LYS A 65 -13.39 8.17 -3.54
CA LYS A 65 -12.92 8.87 -2.33
C LYS A 65 -12.80 7.90 -1.15
N ARG A 66 -13.83 7.09 -0.91
CA ARG A 66 -13.82 6.04 0.13
C ARG A 66 -12.70 5.03 -0.11
N TRP A 67 -12.58 4.53 -1.33
CA TRP A 67 -11.52 3.57 -1.70
C TRP A 67 -10.12 4.14 -1.46
N LYS A 68 -9.86 5.39 -1.89
CA LYS A 68 -8.58 6.06 -1.66
C LYS A 68 -8.24 6.20 -0.19
N LYS A 69 -9.22 6.53 0.67
CA LYS A 69 -9.01 6.60 2.12
C LYS A 69 -8.62 5.25 2.71
N LEU A 70 -9.31 4.19 2.33
CA LEU A 70 -8.98 2.83 2.77
C LEU A 70 -7.59 2.42 2.32
N LYS A 71 -7.23 2.70 1.07
CA LYS A 71 -5.89 2.44 0.54
C LYS A 71 -4.80 3.24 1.28
N ALA A 72 -5.04 4.52 1.56
CA ALA A 72 -4.12 5.35 2.31
C ALA A 72 -3.92 4.84 3.75
N ALA A 73 -5.00 4.54 4.45
CA ALA A 73 -4.95 4.00 5.81
C ALA A 73 -4.13 2.71 5.90
N GLY A 74 -4.34 1.79 4.94
CA GLY A 74 -3.56 0.56 4.88
C GLY A 74 -2.08 0.81 4.52
N ALA A 75 -1.79 1.70 3.58
CA ALA A 75 -0.41 2.03 3.20
C ALA A 75 0.36 2.70 4.35
N GLU A 76 -0.28 3.61 5.09
CA GLU A 76 0.30 4.22 6.29
C GLU A 76 0.60 3.18 7.39
N ALA A 77 -0.31 2.22 7.58
CA ALA A 77 -0.08 1.13 8.52
C ALA A 77 1.13 0.28 8.09
N ILE A 78 1.25 -0.07 6.81
CA ILE A 78 2.40 -0.80 6.27
C ILE A 78 3.71 -0.04 6.55
N VAL A 79 3.76 1.25 6.21
CA VAL A 79 4.95 2.09 6.44
C VAL A 79 5.34 2.12 7.92
N ARG A 80 4.37 2.29 8.83
CA ARG A 80 4.61 2.33 10.29
C ARG A 80 5.21 1.04 10.83
N HIS A 81 4.88 -0.09 10.24
CA HIS A 81 5.37 -1.40 10.66
C HIS A 81 6.61 -1.88 9.87
N GLY A 82 7.14 -1.03 8.97
CA GLY A 82 8.35 -1.35 8.19
C GLY A 82 8.15 -2.43 7.14
N GLY A 83 6.91 -2.65 6.70
CA GLY A 83 6.60 -3.58 5.63
C GLY A 83 6.92 -3.03 4.25
N THR A 84 7.11 -3.91 3.25
CA THR A 84 7.20 -3.47 1.86
C THR A 84 5.87 -2.86 1.42
N ILE A 85 5.93 -1.70 0.77
CA ILE A 85 4.69 -0.97 0.41
C ILE A 85 3.81 -1.72 -0.57
N SER A 86 4.39 -2.58 -1.38
CA SER A 86 3.66 -3.44 -2.29
C SER A 86 4.40 -4.76 -2.51
N HIS A 87 3.78 -5.87 -2.11
CA HIS A 87 4.30 -7.20 -2.36
C HIS A 87 3.52 -7.84 -3.50
N GLN A 88 4.21 -8.25 -4.58
CA GLN A 88 3.68 -8.90 -5.79
C GLN A 88 2.64 -8.10 -6.63
N HIS A 89 2.18 -6.92 -6.19
CA HIS A 89 1.14 -6.15 -6.86
C HIS A 89 1.67 -4.97 -7.67
N GLY A 90 2.99 -4.71 -7.64
CA GLY A 90 3.59 -3.53 -8.25
C GLY A 90 3.26 -2.23 -7.49
N VAL A 91 4.09 -1.22 -7.70
CA VAL A 91 3.94 0.08 -7.02
C VAL A 91 2.84 0.93 -7.68
N GLY A 92 2.88 1.05 -8.99
CA GLY A 92 1.90 1.84 -9.74
C GLY A 92 1.86 3.31 -9.29
N LYS A 93 0.67 3.89 -9.31
CA LYS A 93 0.39 5.25 -8.78
C LYS A 93 0.01 5.22 -7.30
N ASP A 94 -0.69 4.17 -6.87
CA ASP A 94 -1.29 4.12 -5.54
C ASP A 94 -0.25 4.01 -4.43
N HIS A 95 0.83 3.30 -4.69
CA HIS A 95 1.88 3.05 -3.71
C HIS A 95 3.10 3.97 -3.88
N ALA A 96 3.25 4.65 -5.02
CA ALA A 96 4.37 5.56 -5.31
C ALA A 96 4.61 6.60 -4.20
N PRO A 97 3.59 7.26 -3.60
CA PRO A 97 3.80 8.24 -2.54
C PRO A 97 4.46 7.67 -1.28
N TYR A 98 4.36 6.36 -1.06
CA TYR A 98 4.89 5.67 0.13
C TYR A 98 6.26 5.01 -0.13
N LEU A 99 6.65 4.87 -1.40
CA LEU A 99 7.90 4.21 -1.78
C LEU A 99 9.16 4.87 -1.17
N PRO A 100 9.23 6.21 -0.99
CA PRO A 100 10.38 6.85 -0.35
C PRO A 100 10.63 6.37 1.09
N ALA A 101 9.60 5.97 1.82
CA ALA A 101 9.75 5.43 3.17
C ALA A 101 10.50 4.09 3.18
N GLU A 102 10.35 3.30 2.11
CA GLU A 102 11.02 1.99 1.94
C GLU A 102 12.41 2.13 1.31
N LYS A 103 12.53 2.93 0.24
CA LYS A 103 13.75 3.00 -0.58
C LYS A 103 14.73 4.09 -0.13
N GLY A 104 14.27 5.07 0.64
CA GLY A 104 15.05 6.24 1.02
C GLY A 104 15.39 7.15 -0.16
N VAL A 105 16.02 8.29 0.14
CA VAL A 105 16.35 9.32 -0.85
C VAL A 105 17.27 8.78 -1.97
N LEU A 106 18.30 8.03 -1.60
CA LEU A 106 19.25 7.48 -2.59
C LEU A 106 18.60 6.40 -3.46
N GLY A 107 17.74 5.56 -2.90
CA GLY A 107 17.03 4.55 -3.68
C GLY A 107 16.08 5.17 -4.70
N ILE A 108 15.32 6.18 -4.31
CA ILE A 108 14.45 6.92 -5.23
C ILE A 108 15.25 7.61 -6.32
N LYS A 109 16.40 8.25 -5.97
CA LYS A 109 17.28 8.87 -6.96
C LYS A 109 17.81 7.84 -7.97
N ALA A 110 18.27 6.68 -7.50
CA ALA A 110 18.76 5.64 -8.39
C ALA A 110 17.69 5.12 -9.35
N ILE A 111 16.44 4.96 -8.86
CA ILE A 111 15.30 4.56 -9.70
C ILE A 111 15.03 5.62 -10.77
N ASN A 112 15.01 6.90 -10.41
CA ASN A 112 14.79 8.00 -11.35
C ASN A 112 15.86 8.04 -12.45
N GLU A 113 17.13 7.98 -12.06
CA GLU A 113 18.26 7.98 -13.02
C GLU A 113 18.18 6.80 -14.01
N LEU A 114 17.79 5.62 -13.53
CA LEU A 114 17.58 4.47 -14.40
C LEU A 114 16.41 4.66 -15.36
N CYS A 115 15.29 5.19 -14.87
CA CYS A 115 14.14 5.50 -15.71
C CYS A 115 14.50 6.52 -16.80
N GLU A 116 15.19 7.59 -16.44
CA GLU A 116 15.62 8.63 -17.37
C GLU A 116 16.64 8.10 -18.40
N MET A 117 17.56 7.22 -17.98
CA MET A 117 18.54 6.62 -18.88
C MET A 117 17.89 5.76 -19.98
N PHE A 118 16.84 4.98 -19.65
CA PHE A 118 16.18 4.10 -20.61
C PHE A 118 15.00 4.75 -21.34
N ASP A 119 14.43 5.81 -20.80
CA ASP A 119 13.27 6.52 -21.36
C ASP A 119 13.40 8.04 -21.15
N PRO A 120 14.40 8.67 -21.81
CA PRO A 120 14.68 10.10 -21.62
C PRO A 120 13.53 11.03 -22.02
N ASP A 121 12.63 10.55 -22.87
CA ASP A 121 11.44 11.29 -23.28
C ASP A 121 10.22 11.09 -22.36
N GLY A 122 10.32 10.22 -21.35
CA GLY A 122 9.25 9.93 -20.40
C GLY A 122 7.98 9.34 -21.02
N ARG A 123 8.12 8.54 -22.08
CA ARG A 123 6.98 7.97 -22.85
C ARG A 123 6.48 6.66 -22.27
N MET A 124 7.33 5.92 -21.56
CA MET A 124 7.01 4.60 -21.06
C MET A 124 6.33 4.67 -19.68
N ASN A 125 5.03 4.39 -19.67
CA ASN A 125 4.23 4.29 -18.44
C ASN A 125 4.37 5.48 -17.48
N PRO A 126 4.16 6.73 -17.95
CA PRO A 126 4.44 7.94 -17.18
C PRO A 126 3.63 8.02 -15.89
N GLY A 127 4.22 8.61 -14.83
CA GLY A 127 3.59 8.80 -13.53
C GLY A 127 3.35 7.50 -12.74
N LYS A 128 4.14 6.47 -13.01
CA LYS A 128 4.16 5.22 -12.25
C LYS A 128 5.51 5.06 -11.54
N LEU A 129 5.51 4.30 -10.45
CA LEU A 129 6.67 3.94 -9.65
C LEU A 129 7.28 5.12 -8.90
N VAL A 130 7.76 6.10 -9.62
CA VAL A 130 8.29 7.38 -9.11
C VAL A 130 7.63 8.54 -9.85
N SER A 131 7.50 9.68 -9.20
CA SER A 131 6.87 10.90 -9.73
C SER A 131 7.82 12.09 -9.55
#